data_01b1a367eff98848dd7e205bc37299e3
#
_entry.id   01b1a367eff98848dd7e205bc37299e3
#
_cell.length_a   1.000
_cell.length_b   1.000
_cell.length_c   1.000
_cell.angle_alpha   90.00
_cell.angle_beta   90.00
_cell.angle_gamma   90.00
#
_symmetry.space_group_name_H-M   'P 1'
#
loop_
_entity.id
_entity.type
_entity.pdbx_description
1 polymer ?
#
loop_
_entity_poly.entity_id
_entity_poly.type
_entity_poly.pdbx_seq_one_letter_code
_entity_poly.pdbx_strand_id
1 'polypeptide(L)'
;MRKLASIILFLAILSNSFGQSKNSPLQISHLTGDFYVYKTFHDYKGNLISANALYLVTDKGVVLFDAPWDQTQFQPLLDSIKARHDKEVIMCFATHSHDDRAGGLNFYRKKGIKTYTIKATDQILKEKNEKRAEFVISNDTTFTVGQHTFQVYYPGKGHAPDNIVVWFDKEKVLYGGCFIKSAEAKDLGYLGDADVKEWEKSIKIVQSKFENPQYIITGHDDWKDITSLKHTLHLVQKYNAGKISTKK
;
A
#
# COMPACT_ATOMS: atom_id res chain seq x y z
N MET A 1 -71.41 12.32 34.43
CA MET A 1 -70.25 11.49 34.68
C MET A 1 -69.55 11.23 33.28
N ARG A 2 -68.49 11.96 32.98
CA ARG A 2 -67.74 11.84 31.72
C ARG A 2 -66.56 10.94 31.95
N LYS A 3 -66.48 9.80 31.22
CA LYS A 3 -65.29 8.90 31.24
C LYS A 3 -64.27 9.44 30.27
N LEU A 4 -63.11 9.83 30.81
CA LEU A 4 -61.90 10.08 30.01
C LEU A 4 -61.32 8.75 29.61
N ALA A 5 -61.18 8.53 28.33
CA ALA A 5 -60.40 7.41 27.78
C ALA A 5 -58.95 7.91 27.50
N SER A 6 -57.98 7.40 28.23
CA SER A 6 -56.56 7.68 28.00
C SER A 6 -56.05 6.80 26.85
N ILE A 7 -55.65 7.41 25.76
CA ILE A 7 -54.97 6.75 24.64
C ILE A 7 -53.48 6.76 24.97
N ILE A 8 -52.91 5.58 25.27
CA ILE A 8 -51.47 5.38 25.42
C ILE A 8 -50.89 5.13 24.03
N LEU A 9 -50.16 6.13 23.53
CA LEU A 9 -49.42 6.04 22.26
C LEU A 9 -48.10 5.29 22.47
N PHE A 10 -48.03 4.05 21.99
CA PHE A 10 -46.79 3.26 22.02
C PHE A 10 -45.88 3.72 20.88
N LEU A 11 -44.86 4.53 21.19
CA LEU A 11 -43.76 4.84 20.24
C LEU A 11 -42.88 3.62 20.14
N ALA A 12 -42.99 2.86 19.06
CA ALA A 12 -42.02 1.82 18.72
C ALA A 12 -40.73 2.51 18.23
N ILE A 13 -39.71 2.55 19.07
CA ILE A 13 -38.34 2.95 18.67
C ILE A 13 -37.76 1.81 17.84
N LEU A 14 -37.79 1.98 16.54
CA LEU A 14 -37.01 1.15 15.61
C LEU A 14 -35.51 1.47 15.79
N SER A 15 -34.88 0.73 16.68
CA SER A 15 -33.42 0.70 16.75
C SER A 15 -32.88 0.02 15.49
N ASN A 16 -32.48 0.84 14.50
CA ASN A 16 -31.66 0.39 13.42
C ASN A 16 -30.31 -0.06 14.00
N SER A 17 -30.17 -1.36 14.27
CA SER A 17 -28.88 -1.97 14.50
C SER A 17 -28.12 -1.93 13.17
N PHE A 18 -27.37 -0.86 12.93
CA PHE A 18 -26.29 -0.90 11.94
C PHE A 18 -25.31 -1.96 12.42
N GLY A 19 -25.31 -3.10 11.77
CA GLY A 19 -24.30 -4.11 11.95
C GLY A 19 -22.94 -3.45 11.74
N GLN A 20 -22.14 -3.31 12.80
CA GLN A 20 -20.75 -2.90 12.67
C GLN A 20 -20.07 -3.92 11.77
N SER A 21 -19.75 -3.49 10.55
CA SER A 21 -18.84 -4.19 9.67
C SER A 21 -17.56 -4.49 10.46
N LYS A 22 -17.09 -5.74 10.43
CA LYS A 22 -15.82 -6.19 11.06
C LYS A 22 -14.57 -5.58 10.42
N ASN A 23 -14.70 -4.52 9.65
CA ASN A 23 -13.60 -3.88 8.96
C ASN A 23 -12.81 -3.03 9.95
N SER A 24 -11.58 -3.44 10.21
CA SER A 24 -10.64 -2.58 10.94
C SER A 24 -10.51 -1.24 10.21
N PRO A 25 -10.59 -0.13 10.96
CA PRO A 25 -10.66 1.19 10.35
C PRO A 25 -9.36 1.50 9.59
N LEU A 26 -9.49 2.15 8.43
CA LEU A 26 -8.40 2.82 7.76
C LEU A 26 -7.68 3.76 8.73
N GLN A 27 -6.36 3.61 8.84
CA GLN A 27 -5.52 4.44 9.70
C GLN A 27 -4.62 5.31 8.81
N ILE A 28 -4.56 6.61 9.09
CA ILE A 28 -3.69 7.54 8.37
C ILE A 28 -2.78 8.24 9.38
N SER A 29 -1.48 8.11 9.19
CA SER A 29 -0.42 8.71 9.99
C SER A 29 0.39 9.72 9.18
N HIS A 30 0.64 10.89 9.73
CA HIS A 30 1.59 11.84 9.15
C HIS A 30 3.01 11.29 9.29
N LEU A 31 3.79 11.30 8.21
CA LEU A 31 5.18 10.85 8.21
C LEU A 31 6.12 12.05 8.39
N THR A 32 6.15 12.92 7.40
CA THR A 32 6.97 14.16 7.39
C THR A 32 6.49 15.06 6.26
N GLY A 33 6.53 16.37 6.43
CA GLY A 33 6.12 17.33 5.39
C GLY A 33 4.77 16.98 4.79
N ASP A 34 4.75 16.71 3.49
CA ASP A 34 3.55 16.38 2.72
C ASP A 34 3.29 14.86 2.59
N PHE A 35 4.04 14.02 3.33
CA PHE A 35 3.99 12.57 3.25
C PHE A 35 3.15 11.95 4.36
N TYR A 36 2.32 10.98 3.98
CA TYR A 36 1.44 10.27 4.89
C TYR A 36 1.48 8.76 4.60
N VAL A 37 1.58 7.96 5.65
CA VAL A 37 1.41 6.51 5.57
C VAL A 37 -0.03 6.17 5.90
N TYR A 38 -0.68 5.37 5.08
CA TYR A 38 -1.95 4.78 5.43
C TYR A 38 -1.83 3.27 5.59
N LYS A 39 -2.56 2.76 6.57
CA LYS A 39 -2.64 1.34 6.91
C LYS A 39 -4.06 0.87 6.69
N THR A 40 -4.20 -0.19 5.94
CA THR A 40 -5.46 -0.88 5.69
C THR A 40 -5.37 -2.31 6.21
N PHE A 41 -6.49 -3.02 6.26
CA PHE A 41 -6.53 -4.36 6.81
C PHE A 41 -7.38 -5.25 5.92
N HIS A 42 -6.96 -6.49 5.78
CA HIS A 42 -7.68 -7.51 5.04
C HIS A 42 -7.69 -8.82 5.81
N ASP A 43 -8.83 -9.52 5.81
CA ASP A 43 -8.90 -10.88 6.35
C ASP A 43 -8.35 -11.85 5.30
N TYR A 44 -7.17 -12.40 5.59
CA TYR A 44 -6.56 -13.42 4.74
C TYR A 44 -6.51 -14.74 5.50
N LYS A 45 -7.35 -15.71 5.08
CA LYS A 45 -7.48 -17.03 5.68
C LYS A 45 -7.76 -16.99 7.20
N GLY A 46 -8.65 -16.08 7.63
CA GLY A 46 -9.02 -15.90 9.03
C GLY A 46 -8.03 -15.10 9.88
N ASN A 47 -6.98 -14.55 9.28
CA ASN A 47 -6.03 -13.66 9.93
C ASN A 47 -6.17 -12.24 9.39
N LEU A 48 -6.35 -11.29 10.29
CA LEU A 48 -6.40 -9.88 9.92
C LEU A 48 -4.97 -9.37 9.67
N ILE A 49 -4.65 -9.14 8.39
CA ILE A 49 -3.32 -8.69 7.96
C ILE A 49 -3.37 -7.22 7.61
N SER A 50 -2.42 -6.45 8.13
CA SER A 50 -2.28 -5.04 7.78
C SER A 50 -1.46 -4.87 6.50
N ALA A 51 -1.81 -3.87 5.69
CA ALA A 51 -1.02 -3.41 4.56
C ALA A 51 -0.73 -1.92 4.70
N ASN A 52 0.54 -1.53 4.63
CA ASN A 52 0.97 -0.13 4.66
C ASN A 52 1.15 0.37 3.24
N ALA A 53 0.75 1.62 3.02
CA ALA A 53 0.97 2.29 1.76
C ALA A 53 1.22 3.79 1.99
N LEU A 54 1.66 4.51 0.97
CA LEU A 54 2.07 5.90 1.07
C LEU A 54 1.18 6.79 0.21
N TYR A 55 0.89 8.00 0.68
CA TYR A 55 0.45 9.06 -0.21
C TYR A 55 1.22 10.35 0.00
N LEU A 56 1.32 11.11 -1.08
CA LEU A 56 1.99 12.39 -1.16
C LEU A 56 0.99 13.50 -1.50
N VAL A 57 0.93 14.54 -0.68
CA VAL A 57 0.13 15.73 -0.94
C VAL A 57 0.95 16.72 -1.77
N THR A 58 0.41 17.15 -2.91
CA THR A 58 1.06 18.16 -3.75
C THR A 58 0.15 19.36 -4.00
N ASP A 59 0.67 20.44 -4.56
CA ASP A 59 -0.16 21.58 -4.97
C ASP A 59 -1.13 21.24 -6.12
N LYS A 60 -0.87 20.18 -6.87
CA LYS A 60 -1.71 19.69 -7.99
C LYS A 60 -2.77 18.68 -7.57
N GLY A 61 -2.67 18.08 -6.38
CA GLY A 61 -3.51 16.99 -5.88
C GLY A 61 -2.68 15.94 -5.16
N VAL A 62 -3.28 14.80 -4.85
CA VAL A 62 -2.63 13.74 -4.07
C VAL A 62 -2.21 12.58 -4.97
N VAL A 63 -1.02 12.05 -4.72
CA VAL A 63 -0.47 10.86 -5.40
C VAL A 63 -0.50 9.68 -4.42
N LEU A 64 -1.14 8.58 -4.80
CA LEU A 64 -1.11 7.31 -4.07
C LEU A 64 0.02 6.41 -4.57
N PHE A 65 0.67 5.72 -3.67
CA PHE A 65 1.56 4.60 -3.92
C PHE A 65 0.95 3.37 -3.28
N ASP A 66 0.47 2.46 -4.14
CA ASP A 66 -0.38 1.31 -3.89
C ASP A 66 -1.86 1.64 -3.61
N ALA A 67 -2.73 0.65 -3.71
CA ALA A 67 -4.12 0.70 -3.33
C ALA A 67 -4.32 -0.05 -2.01
N PRO A 68 -5.39 0.23 -1.24
CA PRO A 68 -5.80 -0.65 -0.14
C PRO A 68 -5.98 -2.10 -0.61
N TRP A 69 -5.74 -3.06 0.27
CA TRP A 69 -5.98 -4.47 -0.06
C TRP A 69 -7.47 -4.78 -0.15
N ASP A 70 -8.27 -4.26 0.78
CA ASP A 70 -9.72 -4.48 0.81
C ASP A 70 -10.45 -3.40 0.00
N GLN A 71 -11.25 -3.82 -0.98
CA GLN A 71 -12.00 -2.92 -1.85
C GLN A 71 -13.00 -2.02 -1.10
N THR A 72 -13.47 -2.42 0.09
CA THR A 72 -14.35 -1.60 0.93
C THR A 72 -13.65 -0.36 1.45
N GLN A 73 -12.32 -0.29 1.39
CA GLN A 73 -11.50 0.83 1.85
C GLN A 73 -11.06 1.78 0.72
N PHE A 74 -11.36 1.48 -0.55
CA PHE A 74 -10.97 2.33 -1.67
C PHE A 74 -11.61 3.72 -1.62
N GLN A 75 -12.94 3.79 -1.48
CA GLN A 75 -13.64 5.07 -1.38
C GLN A 75 -13.38 5.78 -0.05
N PRO A 76 -13.43 5.11 1.13
CA PRO A 76 -13.07 5.74 2.40
C PRO A 76 -11.68 6.38 2.43
N LEU A 77 -10.69 5.83 1.71
CA LEU A 77 -9.38 6.47 1.57
C LEU A 77 -9.47 7.80 0.82
N LEU A 78 -10.18 7.83 -0.32
CA LEU A 78 -10.39 9.06 -1.09
C LEU A 78 -11.12 10.13 -0.27
N ASP A 79 -12.19 9.74 0.43
CA ASP A 79 -12.99 10.63 1.27
C ASP A 79 -12.17 11.21 2.43
N SER A 80 -11.33 10.36 3.07
CA SER A 80 -10.45 10.77 4.16
C SER A 80 -9.36 11.75 3.70
N ILE A 81 -8.80 11.53 2.51
CA ILE A 81 -7.81 12.43 1.90
C ILE A 81 -8.46 13.77 1.57
N LYS A 82 -9.64 13.74 0.93
CA LYS A 82 -10.40 14.96 0.58
C LYS A 82 -10.76 15.76 1.82
N ALA A 83 -11.27 15.10 2.86
CA ALA A 83 -11.64 15.75 4.12
C ALA A 83 -10.45 16.36 4.85
N ARG A 84 -9.28 15.72 4.77
CA ARG A 84 -8.06 16.14 5.49
C ARG A 84 -7.32 17.28 4.79
N HIS A 85 -7.27 17.27 3.45
CA HIS A 85 -6.38 18.12 2.67
C HIS A 85 -7.11 19.05 1.70
N ASP A 86 -8.43 18.90 1.57
CA ASP A 86 -9.24 19.55 0.53
C ASP A 86 -8.69 19.36 -0.90
N LYS A 87 -8.08 18.20 -1.16
CA LYS A 87 -7.46 17.84 -2.43
C LYS A 87 -7.99 16.51 -2.94
N GLU A 88 -8.06 16.39 -4.27
CA GLU A 88 -8.41 15.13 -4.94
C GLU A 88 -7.16 14.26 -5.16
N VAL A 89 -7.35 12.95 -5.14
CA VAL A 89 -6.34 12.02 -5.63
C VAL A 89 -6.31 12.09 -7.16
N ILE A 90 -5.13 12.28 -7.72
CA ILE A 90 -4.93 12.47 -9.17
C ILE A 90 -4.13 11.35 -9.83
N MET A 91 -3.34 10.61 -9.05
CA MET A 91 -2.48 9.53 -9.53
C MET A 91 -2.43 8.38 -8.52
N CYS A 92 -2.29 7.14 -9.02
CA CYS A 92 -2.04 5.95 -8.23
C CYS A 92 -1.02 5.06 -8.93
N PHE A 93 0.05 4.71 -8.25
CA PHE A 93 1.09 3.79 -8.70
C PHE A 93 0.96 2.46 -7.97
N ALA A 94 0.95 1.31 -8.68
CA ALA A 94 1.04 0.02 -8.02
C ALA A 94 2.50 -0.48 -8.05
N THR A 95 2.99 -0.89 -6.88
CA THR A 95 4.39 -1.33 -6.74
C THR A 95 4.65 -2.74 -7.26
N HIS A 96 3.61 -3.58 -7.34
CA HIS A 96 3.64 -4.87 -8.02
C HIS A 96 2.22 -5.41 -8.22
N SER A 97 2.09 -6.59 -8.82
CA SER A 97 0.83 -7.14 -9.33
C SER A 97 -0.09 -7.81 -8.30
N HIS A 98 0.30 -7.90 -7.02
CA HIS A 98 -0.57 -8.50 -6.00
C HIS A 98 -1.76 -7.58 -5.66
N ASP A 99 -2.85 -8.18 -5.18
CA ASP A 99 -4.11 -7.49 -4.90
C ASP A 99 -3.97 -6.38 -3.85
N ASP A 100 -3.09 -6.55 -2.87
CA ASP A 100 -2.82 -5.57 -1.83
C ASP A 100 -2.07 -4.33 -2.34
N ARG A 101 -1.79 -4.28 -3.66
CA ARG A 101 -1.12 -3.15 -4.34
C ARG A 101 -1.87 -2.72 -5.59
N ALA A 102 -2.21 -3.68 -6.47
CA ALA A 102 -2.81 -3.42 -7.77
C ALA A 102 -4.34 -3.56 -7.79
N GLY A 103 -4.95 -4.20 -6.77
CA GLY A 103 -6.38 -4.53 -6.76
C GLY A 103 -7.32 -3.33 -6.95
N GLY A 104 -6.91 -2.14 -6.52
CA GLY A 104 -7.67 -0.90 -6.64
C GLY A 104 -7.54 -0.15 -7.97
N LEU A 105 -6.62 -0.52 -8.86
CA LEU A 105 -6.30 0.25 -10.08
C LEU A 105 -7.53 0.53 -10.95
N ASN A 106 -8.39 -0.47 -11.16
CA ASN A 106 -9.59 -0.28 -11.97
C ASN A 106 -10.64 0.64 -11.32
N PHE A 107 -10.77 0.58 -9.98
CA PHE A 107 -11.65 1.47 -9.24
C PHE A 107 -11.19 2.91 -9.40
N TYR A 108 -9.92 3.19 -9.18
CA TYR A 108 -9.34 4.52 -9.29
C TYR A 108 -9.40 5.06 -10.71
N ARG A 109 -9.08 4.23 -11.72
CA ARG A 109 -9.24 4.62 -13.13
C ARG A 109 -10.67 5.04 -13.48
N LYS A 110 -11.69 4.31 -13.00
CA LYS A 110 -13.11 4.67 -13.21
C LYS A 110 -13.51 5.98 -12.52
N LYS A 111 -12.75 6.43 -11.53
CA LYS A 111 -12.90 7.73 -10.87
C LYS A 111 -12.12 8.85 -11.57
N GLY A 112 -11.46 8.57 -12.70
CA GLY A 112 -10.65 9.55 -13.42
C GLY A 112 -9.25 9.75 -12.84
N ILE A 113 -8.84 8.92 -11.87
CA ILE A 113 -7.50 8.93 -11.29
C ILE A 113 -6.55 8.18 -12.25
N LYS A 114 -5.47 8.82 -12.67
CA LYS A 114 -4.46 8.21 -13.53
C LYS A 114 -3.75 7.08 -12.81
N THR A 115 -3.72 5.87 -13.39
CA THR A 115 -3.11 4.70 -12.77
C THR A 115 -1.89 4.25 -13.54
N TYR A 116 -0.83 3.85 -12.82
CA TYR A 116 0.49 3.56 -13.37
C TYR A 116 1.04 2.23 -12.87
N THR A 117 1.68 1.48 -13.78
CA THR A 117 2.49 0.30 -13.46
C THR A 117 3.69 0.24 -14.39
N ILE A 118 4.72 -0.54 -14.02
CA ILE A 118 5.78 -0.90 -14.96
C ILE A 118 5.32 -2.02 -15.91
N LYS A 119 6.07 -2.21 -17.00
CA LYS A 119 5.73 -3.21 -18.03
C LYS A 119 5.61 -4.64 -17.47
N ALA A 120 6.46 -5.02 -16.51
CA ALA A 120 6.40 -6.36 -15.91
C ALA A 120 5.09 -6.57 -15.14
N THR A 121 4.66 -5.60 -14.33
CA THR A 121 3.38 -5.63 -13.61
C THR A 121 2.20 -5.71 -14.58
N ASP A 122 2.20 -4.87 -15.62
CA ASP A 122 1.16 -4.86 -16.64
C ASP A 122 1.03 -6.21 -17.35
N GLN A 123 2.16 -6.85 -17.68
CA GLN A 123 2.21 -8.16 -18.31
C GLN A 123 1.60 -9.25 -17.39
N ILE A 124 1.98 -9.28 -16.11
CA ILE A 124 1.46 -10.24 -15.13
C ILE A 124 -0.05 -10.07 -14.94
N LEU A 125 -0.53 -8.83 -14.79
CA LEU A 125 -1.96 -8.54 -14.66
C LEU A 125 -2.73 -8.99 -15.91
N LYS A 126 -2.15 -8.80 -17.11
CA LYS A 126 -2.72 -9.29 -18.36
C LYS A 126 -2.82 -10.82 -18.39
N GLU A 127 -1.76 -11.53 -18.02
CA GLU A 127 -1.71 -13.00 -17.99
C GLU A 127 -2.69 -13.60 -16.99
N LYS A 128 -2.86 -12.94 -15.83
CA LYS A 128 -3.84 -13.30 -14.81
C LYS A 128 -5.28 -12.85 -15.14
N ASN A 129 -5.50 -12.19 -16.29
CA ASN A 129 -6.78 -11.59 -16.68
C ASN A 129 -7.31 -10.57 -15.64
N GLU A 130 -6.39 -9.90 -14.94
CA GLU A 130 -6.70 -8.87 -13.96
C GLU A 130 -6.84 -7.48 -14.58
N LYS A 131 -7.37 -6.53 -13.81
CA LYS A 131 -7.55 -5.15 -14.29
C LYS A 131 -6.23 -4.40 -14.24
N ARG A 132 -5.83 -3.88 -15.40
CA ARG A 132 -4.55 -3.20 -15.64
C ARG A 132 -4.63 -1.70 -15.37
N ALA A 133 -3.48 -1.09 -15.14
CA ALA A 133 -3.34 0.36 -15.09
C ALA A 133 -3.64 1.02 -16.46
N GLU A 134 -3.90 2.32 -16.44
CA GLU A 134 -4.07 3.12 -17.66
C GLU A 134 -2.74 3.36 -18.38
N PHE A 135 -1.68 3.60 -17.61
CA PHE A 135 -0.35 3.93 -18.12
C PHE A 135 0.69 2.89 -17.71
N VAL A 136 1.52 2.52 -18.68
CA VAL A 136 2.69 1.65 -18.47
C VAL A 136 3.94 2.51 -18.59
N ILE A 137 4.80 2.46 -17.58
CA ILE A 137 6.02 3.26 -17.48
C ILE A 137 7.28 2.40 -17.57
N SER A 138 8.43 3.04 -17.80
CA SER A 138 9.74 2.39 -17.77
C SER A 138 10.15 1.99 -16.37
N ASN A 139 11.11 1.05 -16.25
CA ASN A 139 11.60 0.52 -14.98
C ASN A 139 12.37 1.54 -14.11
N ASP A 140 12.81 2.64 -14.71
CA ASP A 140 13.45 3.76 -14.04
C ASP A 140 12.86 5.05 -14.62
N THR A 141 11.93 5.65 -13.91
CA THR A 141 11.19 6.83 -14.38
C THR A 141 11.08 7.85 -13.25
N THR A 142 11.46 9.08 -13.54
CA THR A 142 11.30 10.22 -12.62
C THR A 142 10.03 10.99 -12.95
N PHE A 143 9.25 11.30 -11.93
CA PHE A 143 8.05 12.13 -12.01
C PHE A 143 8.24 13.41 -11.21
N THR A 144 7.71 14.51 -11.75
CA THR A 144 7.53 15.76 -10.99
C THR A 144 6.04 16.07 -10.94
N VAL A 145 5.50 16.15 -9.73
CA VAL A 145 4.07 16.47 -9.49
C VAL A 145 4.02 17.61 -8.47
N GLY A 146 3.61 18.76 -8.94
CA GLY A 146 3.67 19.97 -8.13
C GLY A 146 5.10 20.28 -7.68
N GLN A 147 5.26 20.47 -6.38
CA GLN A 147 6.55 20.81 -5.74
C GLN A 147 7.46 19.61 -5.45
N HIS A 148 7.01 18.38 -5.76
CA HIS A 148 7.72 17.15 -5.43
C HIS A 148 8.21 16.42 -6.66
N THR A 149 9.40 15.81 -6.54
CA THR A 149 9.98 14.91 -7.53
C THR A 149 10.28 13.56 -6.87
N PHE A 150 9.95 12.48 -7.57
CA PHE A 150 10.22 11.12 -7.12
C PHE A 150 10.62 10.20 -8.26
N GLN A 151 11.41 9.19 -7.94
CA GLN A 151 11.86 8.16 -8.87
C GLN A 151 11.14 6.85 -8.56
N VAL A 152 10.49 6.27 -9.59
CA VAL A 152 10.01 4.89 -9.60
C VAL A 152 11.14 4.03 -10.15
N TYR A 153 11.55 3.00 -9.41
CA TYR A 153 12.71 2.20 -9.76
C TYR A 153 12.46 0.69 -9.58
N TYR A 154 12.81 -0.09 -10.59
CA TYR A 154 12.80 -1.56 -10.56
C TYR A 154 14.19 -2.07 -10.21
N PRO A 155 14.44 -2.60 -9.00
CA PRO A 155 15.77 -3.06 -8.58
C PRO A 155 16.11 -4.47 -9.07
N GLY A 156 15.15 -5.19 -9.63
CA GLY A 156 15.19 -6.60 -9.95
C GLY A 156 14.10 -7.39 -9.23
N LYS A 157 14.08 -8.70 -9.43
CA LYS A 157 13.13 -9.60 -8.77
C LYS A 157 13.38 -9.66 -7.26
N GLY A 158 12.32 -9.95 -6.50
CA GLY A 158 12.40 -10.06 -5.05
C GLY A 158 11.19 -10.74 -4.47
N HIS A 159 10.39 -10.02 -3.67
CA HIS A 159 9.10 -10.48 -3.16
C HIS A 159 8.13 -10.89 -4.29
N ALA A 160 8.20 -10.18 -5.39
CA ALA A 160 7.50 -10.47 -6.63
C ALA A 160 8.47 -10.24 -7.81
N PRO A 161 8.21 -10.81 -9.00
CA PRO A 161 9.09 -10.62 -10.16
C PRO A 161 9.07 -9.18 -10.71
N ASP A 162 8.09 -8.38 -10.32
CA ASP A 162 7.75 -7.06 -10.84
C ASP A 162 7.80 -5.94 -9.79
N ASN A 163 8.34 -6.18 -8.61
CA ASN A 163 8.32 -5.20 -7.54
C ASN A 163 9.19 -3.97 -7.84
N ILE A 164 8.66 -2.80 -7.59
CA ILE A 164 9.37 -1.51 -7.65
C ILE A 164 9.51 -0.90 -6.27
N VAL A 165 10.43 0.02 -6.14
CA VAL A 165 10.53 0.95 -5.02
C VAL A 165 10.34 2.38 -5.51
N VAL A 166 9.97 3.29 -4.61
CA VAL A 166 9.84 4.72 -4.93
C VAL A 166 10.75 5.51 -4.01
N TRP A 167 11.57 6.38 -4.61
CA TRP A 167 12.53 7.21 -3.91
C TRP A 167 12.23 8.69 -4.03
N PHE A 168 12.24 9.39 -2.91
CA PHE A 168 12.10 10.84 -2.78
C PHE A 168 13.42 11.39 -2.25
N ASP A 169 14.26 11.86 -3.17
CA ASP A 169 15.65 12.20 -2.83
C ASP A 169 15.75 13.40 -1.88
N LYS A 170 14.92 14.41 -2.06
CA LYS A 170 14.93 15.61 -1.23
C LYS A 170 14.54 15.29 0.22
N GLU A 171 13.50 14.50 0.43
CA GLU A 171 12.96 14.15 1.73
C GLU A 171 13.58 12.88 2.32
N LYS A 172 14.44 12.19 1.53
CA LYS A 172 15.08 10.91 1.91
C LYS A 172 14.07 9.84 2.33
N VAL A 173 12.93 9.78 1.65
CA VAL A 173 11.89 8.78 1.86
C VAL A 173 12.07 7.65 0.83
N LEU A 174 12.19 6.42 1.32
CA LEU A 174 12.17 5.19 0.52
C LEU A 174 10.86 4.43 0.77
N TYR A 175 9.99 4.38 -0.21
CA TYR A 175 8.83 3.51 -0.17
C TYR A 175 9.18 2.17 -0.82
N GLY A 176 9.27 1.13 0.01
CA GLY A 176 9.68 -0.21 -0.42
C GLY A 176 8.52 -1.17 -0.66
N GLY A 177 7.31 -0.86 -0.14
CA GLY A 177 6.19 -1.79 -0.21
C GLY A 177 6.58 -3.18 0.33
N CYS A 178 6.02 -4.26 -0.26
CA CYS A 178 6.28 -5.64 0.18
C CYS A 178 7.69 -6.13 -0.12
N PHE A 179 8.45 -5.41 -0.96
CA PHE A 179 9.86 -5.68 -1.23
C PHE A 179 10.74 -5.50 0.03
N ILE A 180 10.35 -4.58 0.94
CA ILE A 180 11.05 -4.36 2.21
C ILE A 180 10.17 -4.88 3.36
N LYS A 181 10.71 -5.82 4.15
CA LYS A 181 10.05 -6.39 5.32
C LYS A 181 10.25 -5.49 6.54
N SER A 182 9.26 -5.45 7.42
CA SER A 182 9.39 -4.81 8.74
C SER A 182 10.59 -5.34 9.51
N ALA A 183 11.22 -4.50 10.33
CA ALA A 183 12.28 -4.92 11.24
C ALA A 183 11.82 -5.96 12.28
N GLU A 184 10.50 -6.06 12.53
CA GLU A 184 9.90 -7.06 13.41
C GLU A 184 9.61 -8.39 12.71
N ALA A 185 9.70 -8.45 11.37
CA ALA A 185 9.40 -9.66 10.60
C ALA A 185 10.36 -10.79 10.96
N LYS A 186 9.80 -11.98 11.16
CA LYS A 186 10.59 -13.20 11.52
C LYS A 186 10.94 -14.05 10.29
N ASP A 187 10.24 -13.82 9.19
CA ASP A 187 10.41 -14.52 7.92
C ASP A 187 10.06 -13.61 6.73
N LEU A 188 10.11 -14.16 5.52
CA LEU A 188 9.87 -13.41 4.28
C LEU A 188 8.38 -13.34 3.88
N GLY A 189 7.48 -13.97 4.64
CA GLY A 189 6.05 -14.03 4.34
C GLY A 189 5.75 -14.88 3.11
N TYR A 190 4.78 -14.43 2.29
CA TYR A 190 4.39 -15.12 1.05
C TYR A 190 5.54 -15.15 0.03
N LEU A 191 5.86 -16.35 -0.47
CA LEU A 191 6.94 -16.61 -1.43
C LEU A 191 6.45 -17.25 -2.74
N GLY A 192 5.14 -17.32 -2.99
CA GLY A 192 4.59 -18.00 -4.16
C GLY A 192 5.11 -17.45 -5.50
N ASP A 193 5.36 -16.15 -5.56
CA ASP A 193 5.88 -15.46 -6.75
C ASP A 193 7.31 -14.90 -6.54
N ALA A 194 7.94 -15.17 -5.37
CA ALA A 194 9.22 -14.59 -5.01
C ALA A 194 10.41 -15.27 -5.70
N ASP A 195 11.41 -14.48 -6.05
CA ASP A 195 12.75 -14.97 -6.41
C ASP A 195 13.74 -14.58 -5.31
N VAL A 196 13.85 -15.45 -4.29
CA VAL A 196 14.63 -15.12 -3.09
C VAL A 196 16.13 -15.00 -3.38
N LYS A 197 16.65 -15.70 -4.38
CA LYS A 197 18.06 -15.57 -4.78
C LYS A 197 18.36 -14.22 -5.40
N GLU A 198 17.49 -13.77 -6.34
CA GLU A 198 17.62 -12.46 -6.95
C GLU A 198 17.28 -11.35 -5.95
N TRP A 199 16.39 -11.59 -4.97
CA TRP A 199 16.02 -10.61 -3.97
C TRP A 199 17.22 -10.07 -3.18
N GLU A 200 18.19 -10.93 -2.85
CA GLU A 200 19.43 -10.47 -2.20
C GLU A 200 20.19 -9.43 -3.02
N LYS A 201 20.32 -9.68 -4.33
CA LYS A 201 20.99 -8.75 -5.25
C LYS A 201 20.20 -7.45 -5.36
N SER A 202 18.90 -7.57 -5.55
CA SER A 202 17.98 -6.43 -5.69
C SER A 202 18.01 -5.51 -4.47
N ILE A 203 18.06 -6.07 -3.24
CA ILE A 203 18.21 -5.26 -2.01
C ILE A 203 19.55 -4.54 -1.97
N LYS A 204 20.65 -5.21 -2.34
CA LYS A 204 21.97 -4.57 -2.39
C LYS A 204 22.01 -3.42 -3.40
N ILE A 205 21.32 -3.56 -4.54
CA ILE A 205 21.15 -2.48 -5.52
C ILE A 205 20.41 -1.29 -4.90
N VAL A 206 19.29 -1.52 -4.20
CA VAL A 206 18.55 -0.46 -3.51
C VAL A 206 19.42 0.24 -2.47
N GLN A 207 20.18 -0.51 -1.66
CA GLN A 207 21.07 0.06 -0.64
C GLN A 207 22.18 0.92 -1.23
N SER A 208 22.74 0.54 -2.39
CA SER A 208 23.82 1.29 -3.04
C SER A 208 23.31 2.49 -3.85
N LYS A 209 22.08 2.42 -4.37
CA LYS A 209 21.50 3.49 -5.21
C LYS A 209 20.86 4.59 -4.38
N PHE A 210 20.18 4.26 -3.29
CA PHE A 210 19.42 5.19 -2.46
C PHE A 210 20.06 5.31 -1.08
N GLU A 211 21.03 6.21 -1.01
CA GLU A 211 21.86 6.36 0.19
C GLU A 211 21.16 7.18 1.27
N ASN A 212 21.39 6.77 2.52
CA ASN A 212 20.97 7.48 3.72
C ASN A 212 19.47 7.82 3.79
N PRO A 213 18.56 6.86 3.54
CA PRO A 213 17.13 7.10 3.73
C PRO A 213 16.88 7.49 5.19
N GLN A 214 16.07 8.54 5.39
CA GLN A 214 15.60 8.96 6.71
C GLN A 214 14.32 8.23 7.12
N TYR A 215 13.56 7.76 6.11
CA TYR A 215 12.33 7.00 6.29
C TYR A 215 12.30 5.85 5.31
N ILE A 216 11.94 4.66 5.80
CA ILE A 216 11.76 3.46 4.97
C ILE A 216 10.38 2.90 5.27
N ILE A 217 9.49 2.90 4.27
CA ILE A 217 8.12 2.44 4.43
C ILE A 217 7.98 1.02 3.88
N THR A 218 7.67 0.09 4.77
CA THR A 218 7.48 -1.33 4.50
C THR A 218 6.05 -1.64 4.10
N GLY A 219 5.82 -2.75 3.38
CA GLY A 219 4.48 -3.13 2.92
C GLY A 219 3.54 -3.64 4.00
N HIS A 220 4.05 -4.17 5.10
CA HIS A 220 3.27 -4.78 6.19
C HIS A 220 3.91 -4.48 7.54
N ASP A 221 3.16 -4.70 8.62
CA ASP A 221 3.57 -4.58 10.02
C ASP A 221 4.03 -3.18 10.43
N ASP A 222 5.05 -3.05 11.27
CA ASP A 222 5.61 -1.74 11.63
C ASP A 222 6.51 -1.20 10.52
N TRP A 223 6.36 0.10 10.20
CA TRP A 223 7.12 0.80 9.17
C TRP A 223 8.04 1.89 9.72
N LYS A 224 8.11 2.06 11.04
CA LYS A 224 8.84 3.18 11.66
C LYS A 224 10.34 2.94 11.82
N ASP A 225 10.75 1.67 11.75
CA ASP A 225 12.14 1.30 11.97
C ASP A 225 12.95 1.38 10.67
N ILE A 226 13.91 2.30 10.64
CA ILE A 226 14.81 2.55 9.51
C ILE A 226 15.74 1.36 9.21
N THR A 227 15.88 0.40 10.13
CA THR A 227 16.71 -0.79 9.92
C THR A 227 16.05 -1.86 9.05
N SER A 228 14.78 -1.66 8.67
CA SER A 228 13.96 -2.63 7.90
C SER A 228 14.61 -3.09 6.60
N LEU A 229 15.29 -2.22 5.85
CA LEU A 229 16.01 -2.61 4.62
C LEU A 229 17.19 -3.56 4.92
N LYS A 230 17.98 -3.26 5.95
CA LYS A 230 19.09 -4.13 6.41
C LYS A 230 18.55 -5.45 6.97
N HIS A 231 17.46 -5.38 7.73
CA HIS A 231 16.79 -6.57 8.28
C HIS A 231 16.27 -7.48 7.16
N THR A 232 15.66 -6.90 6.11
CA THR A 232 15.19 -7.67 4.94
C THR A 232 16.35 -8.41 4.28
N LEU A 233 17.51 -7.76 4.06
CA LEU A 233 18.69 -8.42 3.53
C LEU A 233 19.12 -9.62 4.40
N HIS A 234 19.12 -9.44 5.72
CA HIS A 234 19.46 -10.49 6.66
C HIS A 234 18.47 -11.68 6.59
N LEU A 235 17.17 -11.44 6.50
CA LEU A 235 16.16 -12.49 6.34
C LEU A 235 16.36 -13.26 5.02
N VAL A 236 16.59 -12.54 3.92
CA VAL A 236 16.86 -13.16 2.60
C VAL A 236 18.11 -14.04 2.65
N GLN A 237 19.20 -13.57 3.26
CA GLN A 237 20.43 -14.34 3.42
C GLN A 237 20.23 -15.58 4.30
N LYS A 238 19.49 -15.45 5.40
CA LYS A 238 19.15 -16.60 6.25
C LYS A 238 18.32 -17.65 5.51
N TYR A 239 17.34 -17.20 4.70
CA TYR A 239 16.54 -18.10 3.90
C TYR A 239 17.38 -18.82 2.85
N ASN A 240 18.22 -18.10 2.10
CA ASN A 240 19.12 -18.68 1.10
C ASN A 240 20.13 -19.69 1.71
N ALA A 241 20.50 -19.47 2.97
CA ALA A 241 21.37 -20.39 3.72
C ALA A 241 20.61 -21.57 4.39
N GLY A 242 19.29 -21.70 4.19
CA GLY A 242 18.46 -22.74 4.79
C GLY A 242 18.28 -22.63 6.31
N LYS A 243 18.53 -21.45 6.90
CA LYS A 243 18.45 -21.20 8.35
C LYS A 243 17.07 -20.77 8.84
N ILE A 244 16.20 -20.35 7.95
CA ILE A 244 14.78 -20.04 8.20
C ILE A 244 13.92 -20.59 7.07
N SER A 245 12.64 -20.87 7.38
CA SER A 245 11.59 -21.15 6.41
C SER A 245 10.44 -20.19 6.64
N THR A 246 9.65 -19.93 5.62
CA THR A 246 8.40 -19.20 5.80
C THR A 246 7.31 -20.15 6.24
N LYS A 247 6.41 -19.70 7.10
CA LYS A 247 5.16 -20.43 7.38
C LYS A 247 4.31 -20.47 6.11
N LYS A 248 3.90 -21.68 5.72
CA LYS A 248 2.96 -21.88 4.59
C LYS A 248 1.58 -21.37 4.92
#